data_9c7dfc4ddc307f5b1a44a91646d85ad1
#
_entry.id   9c7dfc4ddc307f5b1a44a91646d85ad1
#
_cell.length_a   1.000
_cell.length_b   1.000
_cell.length_c   1.000
_cell.angle_alpha   90.00
_cell.angle_beta   90.00
_cell.angle_gamma   90.00
#
_symmetry.space_group_name_H-M   'P 1'
#
loop_
_entity.id
_entity.type
_entity.pdbx_description
1 polymer ?
#
loop_
_entity_poly.entity_id
_entity_poly.type
_entity_poly.pdbx_seq_one_letter_code
_entity_poly.pdbx_strand_id
1 'polypeptide(L)'
;LVIEGLGDTQKREVKLYSVDRHENYSTPAIVTIEPLTPAVVQTQESLKVTESFGGFFLDFNNAARSALSFYIYKWVDEHNEYEIHDVYSSQQEEGRLTIKGLEHKLLKLAIFVRDKWENTSDTLYAEITPWKESLLDKTKFQLVKVMDDVSWDYHEGYHSRLWDGQIGGWNWGHTEYPIPFPHAFSIDLNVNVRLSQFQFWQRLDSQDLLYAHGAPKYFKLYGCEEGKDLQNPDNWVVLFDGEMKKPSGGAFGDALTQEDIEEAQRGHVFTLNQDVPFIRYFRFQSLMSWSGMETSVMSEITLWGDIQGEE
;
A
#
# COMPACT_ATOMS: atom_id res chain seq x y z
N LEU A 1 -16.62 38.69 14.02
CA LEU A 1 -17.33 37.57 14.59
C LEU A 1 -17.36 36.46 13.55
N VAL A 2 -16.93 35.26 13.90
CA VAL A 2 -17.04 34.04 13.05
C VAL A 2 -18.15 33.18 13.62
N ILE A 3 -19.07 32.70 12.79
CA ILE A 3 -20.11 31.74 13.16
C ILE A 3 -19.77 30.42 12.44
N GLU A 4 -19.58 29.39 13.22
CA GLU A 4 -19.21 28.04 12.74
C GLU A 4 -20.34 27.04 13.07
N GLY A 5 -20.28 25.85 12.44
CA GLY A 5 -21.20 24.74 12.76
C GLY A 5 -22.55 24.81 12.05
N LEU A 6 -22.69 25.64 11.03
CA LEU A 6 -23.90 25.67 10.22
C LEU A 6 -23.89 24.49 9.23
N GLY A 7 -24.92 23.65 9.32
CA GLY A 7 -25.02 22.41 8.53
C GLY A 7 -25.69 22.56 7.16
N ASP A 8 -26.08 23.76 6.76
CA ASP A 8 -26.72 24.03 5.46
C ASP A 8 -26.37 25.44 4.92
N THR A 9 -26.81 25.74 3.71
CA THR A 9 -26.58 27.01 3.02
C THR A 9 -27.76 28.00 3.12
N GLN A 10 -28.75 27.74 3.97
CA GLN A 10 -29.94 28.59 4.09
C GLN A 10 -29.56 29.95 4.66
N LYS A 11 -30.04 31.02 4.01
CA LYS A 11 -29.91 32.39 4.50
C LYS A 11 -30.61 32.54 5.84
N ARG A 12 -29.94 33.17 6.81
CA ARG A 12 -30.48 33.35 8.18
C ARG A 12 -30.25 34.76 8.64
N GLU A 13 -31.22 35.26 9.36
CA GLU A 13 -31.12 36.53 10.11
C GLU A 13 -30.50 36.23 11.49
N VAL A 14 -29.40 36.91 11.79
CA VAL A 14 -28.70 36.82 13.07
C VAL A 14 -28.83 38.13 13.82
N LYS A 15 -29.25 38.08 15.07
CA LYS A 15 -29.33 39.24 15.98
C LYS A 15 -28.10 39.25 16.88
N LEU A 16 -27.32 40.31 16.81
CA LEU A 16 -26.12 40.50 17.61
C LEU A 16 -26.41 41.53 18.69
N TYR A 17 -26.12 41.16 19.94
CA TYR A 17 -26.28 42.02 21.11
C TYR A 17 -24.90 42.25 21.76
N SER A 18 -24.63 43.47 22.23
CA SER A 18 -23.60 43.68 23.25
C SER A 18 -24.24 43.52 24.65
N VAL A 19 -23.53 42.89 25.56
CA VAL A 19 -23.97 42.65 26.94
C VAL A 19 -22.98 43.35 27.88
N ASP A 20 -23.48 44.19 28.80
CA ASP A 20 -22.67 44.82 29.79
C ASP A 20 -22.36 43.91 31.01
N ARG A 21 -21.60 44.41 32.00
CA ARG A 21 -21.24 43.65 33.21
C ARG A 21 -22.43 43.35 34.13
N HIS A 22 -23.57 44.00 33.90
CA HIS A 22 -24.80 43.81 34.66
C HIS A 22 -25.86 43.03 33.87
N GLU A 23 -25.43 42.35 32.77
CA GLU A 23 -26.28 41.53 31.90
C GLU A 23 -27.34 42.32 31.15
N ASN A 24 -27.22 43.63 30.98
CA ASN A 24 -28.12 44.42 30.14
C ASN A 24 -27.72 44.23 28.65
N TYR A 25 -28.72 44.03 27.82
CA TYR A 25 -28.58 43.86 26.38
C TYR A 25 -28.78 45.19 25.65
N SER A 26 -27.96 45.44 24.65
CA SER A 26 -28.15 46.55 23.71
C SER A 26 -29.36 46.25 22.79
N THR A 27 -29.77 47.24 22.01
CA THR A 27 -30.57 47.00 20.83
C THR A 27 -29.77 46.11 19.89
N PRO A 28 -30.42 45.09 19.26
CA PRO A 28 -29.73 44.18 18.37
C PRO A 28 -29.29 44.85 17.05
N ALA A 29 -28.08 44.53 16.61
CA ALA A 29 -27.70 44.66 15.20
C ALA A 29 -28.23 43.41 14.45
N ILE A 30 -29.00 43.63 13.41
CA ILE A 30 -29.56 42.54 12.58
C ILE A 30 -28.71 42.40 11.32
N VAL A 31 -28.19 41.18 11.08
CA VAL A 31 -27.38 40.86 9.92
C VAL A 31 -27.92 39.59 9.24
N THR A 32 -28.10 39.64 7.93
CA THR A 32 -28.39 38.44 7.16
C THR A 32 -27.06 37.77 6.82
N ILE A 33 -26.91 36.49 7.16
CA ILE A 33 -25.77 35.67 6.79
C ILE A 33 -26.13 34.72 5.66
N GLU A 34 -25.16 34.43 4.81
CA GLU A 34 -25.22 33.42 3.75
C GLU A 34 -24.16 32.36 4.08
N PRO A 35 -24.54 31.23 4.70
CA PRO A 35 -23.58 30.18 5.03
C PRO A 35 -22.93 29.60 3.81
N LEU A 36 -21.65 29.25 3.92
CA LEU A 36 -20.94 28.47 2.90
C LEU A 36 -21.40 27.02 2.91
N THR A 37 -21.22 26.31 1.80
CA THR A 37 -21.45 24.86 1.74
C THR A 37 -20.66 24.16 2.85
N PRO A 38 -21.31 23.34 3.69
CA PRO A 38 -20.63 22.64 4.78
C PRO A 38 -19.51 21.74 4.28
N ALA A 39 -18.41 21.66 5.04
CA ALA A 39 -17.29 20.81 4.69
C ALA A 39 -17.66 19.33 4.53
N VAL A 40 -18.64 18.84 5.31
CA VAL A 40 -19.13 17.46 5.20
C VAL A 40 -19.75 17.17 3.84
N VAL A 41 -20.48 18.12 3.25
CA VAL A 41 -21.09 18.00 1.93
C VAL A 41 -20.03 17.99 0.84
N GLN A 42 -19.12 19.01 0.85
CA GLN A 42 -18.04 19.10 -0.13
C GLN A 42 -17.13 17.86 -0.11
N THR A 43 -16.80 17.36 1.07
CA THR A 43 -15.97 16.17 1.22
C THR A 43 -16.70 14.93 0.72
N GLN A 44 -17.97 14.76 1.05
CA GLN A 44 -18.77 13.61 0.60
C GLN A 44 -18.87 13.53 -0.93
N GLU A 45 -19.09 14.67 -1.60
CA GLU A 45 -19.12 14.75 -3.07
C GLU A 45 -17.79 14.35 -3.75
N SER A 46 -16.67 14.42 -3.00
CA SER A 46 -15.33 14.06 -3.49
C SER A 46 -14.96 12.60 -3.22
N LEU A 47 -15.76 11.86 -2.43
CA LEU A 47 -15.43 10.49 -2.04
C LEU A 47 -15.34 9.57 -3.25
N LYS A 48 -14.22 8.83 -3.31
CA LYS A 48 -14.01 7.79 -4.31
C LYS A 48 -13.61 6.50 -3.63
N VAL A 49 -14.37 5.45 -3.88
CA VAL A 49 -14.10 4.09 -3.41
C VAL A 49 -13.36 3.34 -4.51
N THR A 50 -12.24 2.68 -4.16
CA THR A 50 -11.45 1.85 -5.06
C THR A 50 -11.09 0.56 -4.35
N GLU A 51 -11.35 -0.59 -4.97
CA GLU A 51 -11.06 -1.90 -4.41
C GLU A 51 -9.56 -2.06 -4.10
N SER A 52 -9.28 -2.83 -3.05
CA SER A 52 -7.91 -3.19 -2.65
C SER A 52 -7.89 -4.58 -2.02
N PHE A 53 -6.71 -5.10 -1.71
CA PHE A 53 -6.54 -6.40 -1.07
C PHE A 53 -7.18 -6.45 0.32
N GLY A 54 -8.18 -7.33 0.48
CA GLY A 54 -8.93 -7.49 1.71
C GLY A 54 -9.68 -6.25 2.17
N GLY A 55 -10.05 -5.35 1.23
CA GLY A 55 -10.72 -4.11 1.54
C GLY A 55 -10.84 -3.13 0.39
N PHE A 56 -10.73 -1.84 0.69
CA PHE A 56 -10.79 -0.78 -0.30
C PHE A 56 -10.04 0.48 0.16
N PHE A 57 -9.72 1.34 -0.80
CA PHE A 57 -9.28 2.71 -0.57
C PHE A 57 -10.46 3.67 -0.63
N LEU A 58 -10.49 4.62 0.28
CA LEU A 58 -11.42 5.76 0.25
C LEU A 58 -10.61 7.04 0.09
N ASP A 59 -10.59 7.58 -1.12
CA ASP A 59 -9.98 8.87 -1.42
C ASP A 59 -10.96 9.98 -1.09
N PHE A 60 -10.47 11.10 -0.56
CA PHE A 60 -11.28 12.26 -0.21
C PHE A 60 -10.53 13.58 -0.40
N ASN A 61 -11.29 14.66 -0.59
CA ASN A 61 -10.82 16.04 -0.54
C ASN A 61 -11.58 16.80 0.54
N ASN A 62 -10.86 17.42 1.49
CA ASN A 62 -11.36 18.25 2.58
C ASN A 62 -10.68 19.61 2.51
N ALA A 63 -11.01 20.39 1.47
CA ALA A 63 -10.39 21.69 1.19
C ALA A 63 -10.43 22.66 2.38
N ALA A 64 -11.43 22.53 3.24
CA ALA A 64 -11.58 23.34 4.46
C ALA A 64 -10.70 22.86 5.62
N ARG A 65 -9.98 21.72 5.51
CA ARG A 65 -9.21 21.09 6.58
C ARG A 65 -9.99 20.96 7.89
N SER A 66 -11.29 20.71 7.76
CA SER A 66 -12.17 20.50 8.91
C SER A 66 -11.87 19.18 9.60
N ALA A 67 -12.10 19.11 10.93
CA ALA A 67 -12.04 17.84 11.66
C ALA A 67 -13.27 17.00 11.25
N LEU A 68 -13.04 15.97 10.44
CA LEU A 68 -14.08 15.12 9.88
C LEU A 68 -13.91 13.67 10.35
N SER A 69 -15.04 12.99 10.54
CA SER A 69 -15.12 11.56 10.80
C SER A 69 -15.88 10.88 9.67
N PHE A 70 -15.26 9.83 9.11
CA PHE A 70 -15.79 9.02 8.02
C PHE A 70 -16.39 7.76 8.64
N TYR A 71 -17.70 7.60 8.55
CA TYR A 71 -18.42 6.45 9.04
C TYR A 71 -18.64 5.47 7.92
N ILE A 72 -18.15 4.25 8.08
CA ILE A 72 -18.17 3.19 7.07
C ILE A 72 -19.05 2.06 7.59
N TYR A 73 -20.11 1.79 6.88
CA TYR A 73 -21.06 0.71 7.15
C TYR A 73 -20.97 -0.31 6.02
N LYS A 74 -21.17 -1.58 6.34
CA LYS A 74 -21.38 -2.67 5.39
C LYS A 74 -22.75 -3.30 5.61
N TRP A 75 -23.37 -3.74 4.53
CA TRP A 75 -24.59 -4.50 4.59
C TRP A 75 -24.33 -5.89 5.15
N VAL A 76 -25.19 -6.34 6.08
CA VAL A 76 -25.14 -7.66 6.71
C VAL A 76 -26.45 -8.39 6.38
N ASP A 77 -26.37 -9.41 5.51
CA ASP A 77 -27.55 -10.15 5.01
C ASP A 77 -28.32 -10.84 6.14
N GLU A 78 -27.60 -11.34 7.15
CA GLU A 78 -28.19 -12.03 8.31
C GLU A 78 -29.14 -11.14 9.11
N HIS A 79 -28.84 -9.83 9.18
CA HIS A 79 -29.63 -8.85 9.91
C HIS A 79 -30.52 -7.98 8.99
N ASN A 80 -30.28 -8.05 7.67
CA ASN A 80 -30.96 -7.24 6.65
C ASN A 80 -30.81 -5.73 6.92
N GLU A 81 -29.63 -5.31 7.37
CA GLU A 81 -29.32 -3.92 7.69
C GLU A 81 -27.84 -3.57 7.47
N TYR A 82 -27.55 -2.26 7.49
CA TYR A 82 -26.18 -1.75 7.45
C TYR A 82 -25.62 -1.70 8.87
N GLU A 83 -24.49 -2.39 9.09
CA GLU A 83 -23.76 -2.36 10.35
C GLU A 83 -22.46 -1.57 10.20
N ILE A 84 -22.08 -0.88 11.28
CA ILE A 84 -20.84 -0.12 11.31
C ILE A 84 -19.64 -1.09 11.17
N HIS A 85 -18.81 -0.82 10.19
CA HIS A 85 -17.54 -1.55 10.00
C HIS A 85 -16.40 -0.83 10.69
N ASP A 86 -16.26 0.50 10.45
CA ASP A 86 -15.19 1.29 11.05
C ASP A 86 -15.52 2.80 11.02
N VAL A 87 -14.74 3.58 11.79
CA VAL A 87 -14.78 5.04 11.80
C VAL A 87 -13.37 5.59 11.76
N TYR A 88 -13.09 6.43 10.76
CA TYR A 88 -11.81 7.11 10.60
C TYR A 88 -11.97 8.61 10.81
N SER A 89 -10.98 9.27 11.37
CA SER A 89 -10.96 10.72 11.52
C SER A 89 -9.77 11.33 10.78
N SER A 90 -9.98 12.46 10.10
CA SER A 90 -8.94 13.20 9.41
C SER A 90 -9.19 14.70 9.40
N GLN A 91 -8.09 15.49 9.35
CA GLN A 91 -8.08 16.93 9.09
C GLN A 91 -7.22 17.27 7.86
N GLN A 92 -6.75 16.25 7.15
CA GLN A 92 -5.94 16.46 5.95
C GLN A 92 -6.79 17.12 4.86
N GLU A 93 -6.17 17.95 4.05
CA GLU A 93 -6.83 18.61 2.91
C GLU A 93 -7.27 17.60 1.85
N GLU A 94 -6.45 16.63 1.60
CA GLU A 94 -6.73 15.47 0.76
C GLU A 94 -6.08 14.23 1.38
N GLY A 95 -6.61 13.06 1.10
CA GLY A 95 -6.05 11.84 1.63
C GLY A 95 -6.71 10.58 1.10
N ARG A 96 -6.08 9.47 1.45
CA ARG A 96 -6.55 8.12 1.19
C ARG A 96 -6.63 7.36 2.51
N LEU A 97 -7.82 6.89 2.85
CA LEU A 97 -8.02 5.93 3.94
C LEU A 97 -7.92 4.52 3.37
N THR A 98 -7.27 3.62 4.11
CA THR A 98 -7.14 2.22 3.75
C THR A 98 -8.00 1.39 4.69
N ILE A 99 -9.10 0.86 4.17
CA ILE A 99 -10.05 0.02 4.91
C ILE A 99 -9.68 -1.45 4.64
N LYS A 100 -9.55 -2.25 5.69
CA LYS A 100 -9.14 -3.66 5.64
C LYS A 100 -10.10 -4.55 6.44
N GLY A 101 -9.87 -5.87 6.39
CA GLY A 101 -10.66 -6.85 7.14
C GLY A 101 -11.98 -7.21 6.49
N LEU A 102 -12.07 -7.03 5.16
CA LEU A 102 -13.23 -7.38 4.36
C LEU A 102 -12.95 -8.65 3.53
N GLU A 103 -13.94 -9.51 3.44
CA GLU A 103 -13.86 -10.74 2.67
C GLU A 103 -13.95 -10.49 1.17
N HIS A 104 -13.35 -11.37 0.38
CA HIS A 104 -13.48 -11.39 -1.08
C HIS A 104 -14.87 -11.87 -1.48
N LYS A 105 -15.84 -10.98 -1.48
CA LYS A 105 -17.21 -11.18 -1.95
C LYS A 105 -17.84 -9.83 -2.29
N LEU A 106 -18.94 -9.84 -3.05
CA LEU A 106 -19.67 -8.59 -3.30
C LEU A 106 -20.20 -8.03 -1.99
N LEU A 107 -19.78 -6.82 -1.67
CA LEU A 107 -20.16 -6.07 -0.47
C LEU A 107 -20.89 -4.79 -0.86
N LYS A 108 -21.95 -4.46 -0.13
CA LYS A 108 -22.62 -3.17 -0.22
C LYS A 108 -22.18 -2.29 0.93
N LEU A 109 -21.75 -1.09 0.62
CA LEU A 109 -21.22 -0.10 1.55
C LEU A 109 -22.17 1.10 1.64
N ALA A 110 -22.23 1.71 2.82
CA ALA A 110 -22.84 3.01 3.04
C ALA A 110 -21.85 3.88 3.81
N ILE A 111 -21.46 5.01 3.24
CA ILE A 111 -20.39 5.86 3.77
C ILE A 111 -20.92 7.29 3.89
N PHE A 112 -20.78 7.90 5.07
CA PHE A 112 -21.07 9.31 5.25
C PHE A 112 -20.00 10.00 6.10
N VAL A 113 -19.98 11.32 6.05
CA VAL A 113 -19.02 12.18 6.74
C VAL A 113 -19.74 12.98 7.81
N ARG A 114 -19.11 13.15 8.97
CA ARG A 114 -19.63 13.93 10.10
C ARG A 114 -18.55 14.90 10.60
N ASP A 115 -18.94 16.10 10.97
CA ASP A 115 -18.06 17.08 11.60
C ASP A 115 -18.17 17.10 13.13
N LYS A 116 -17.37 17.95 13.78
CA LYS A 116 -17.37 18.12 15.24
C LYS A 116 -18.66 18.75 15.81
N TRP A 117 -19.51 19.36 14.97
CA TRP A 117 -20.80 19.93 15.34
C TRP A 117 -21.96 18.99 15.06
N GLU A 118 -21.67 17.74 14.72
CA GLU A 118 -22.64 16.69 14.42
C GLU A 118 -23.41 16.88 13.09
N ASN A 119 -22.97 17.82 12.24
CA ASN A 119 -23.50 17.87 10.88
C ASN A 119 -23.06 16.63 10.12
N THR A 120 -23.97 16.02 9.39
CA THR A 120 -23.73 14.83 8.56
C THR A 120 -23.93 15.16 7.10
N SER A 121 -23.17 14.52 6.24
CA SER A 121 -23.39 14.53 4.80
C SER A 121 -24.52 13.60 4.39
N ASP A 122 -24.90 13.64 3.13
CA ASP A 122 -25.61 12.53 2.49
C ASP A 122 -24.73 11.26 2.50
N THR A 123 -25.36 10.10 2.30
CA THR A 123 -24.68 8.81 2.30
C THR A 123 -24.30 8.41 0.89
N LEU A 124 -23.02 8.10 0.70
CA LEU A 124 -22.51 7.43 -0.50
C LEU A 124 -22.79 5.93 -0.37
N TYR A 125 -23.52 5.37 -1.31
CA TYR A 125 -23.68 3.92 -1.45
C TYR A 125 -22.74 3.41 -2.55
N ALA A 126 -22.03 2.32 -2.26
CA ALA A 126 -21.12 1.70 -3.20
C ALA A 126 -21.19 0.17 -3.10
N GLU A 127 -20.91 -0.51 -4.20
CA GLU A 127 -20.72 -1.95 -4.25
C GLU A 127 -19.28 -2.24 -4.66
N ILE A 128 -18.61 -3.14 -3.93
CA ILE A 128 -17.22 -3.54 -4.18
C ILE A 128 -17.05 -5.04 -4.00
N THR A 129 -16.02 -5.59 -4.66
CA THR A 129 -15.49 -6.92 -4.36
C THR A 129 -14.00 -6.76 -4.01
N PRO A 130 -13.64 -6.77 -2.70
CA PRO A 130 -12.23 -6.66 -2.30
C PRO A 130 -11.37 -7.69 -3.02
N TRP A 131 -10.17 -7.30 -3.45
CA TRP A 131 -9.29 -8.25 -4.15
C TRP A 131 -8.85 -9.37 -3.22
N LYS A 132 -8.79 -10.58 -3.78
CA LYS A 132 -8.30 -11.77 -3.10
C LYS A 132 -6.77 -11.74 -3.07
N GLU A 133 -6.18 -12.14 -1.96
CA GLU A 133 -4.73 -12.30 -1.87
C GLU A 133 -4.38 -13.77 -1.84
N SER A 134 -3.83 -14.26 -2.93
CA SER A 134 -3.39 -15.64 -3.10
C SER A 134 -1.87 -15.73 -3.15
N LEU A 135 -1.31 -16.80 -2.55
CA LEU A 135 0.09 -17.16 -2.73
C LEU A 135 0.28 -17.70 -4.15
N LEU A 136 1.23 -17.12 -4.89
CA LEU A 136 1.52 -17.57 -6.25
C LEU A 136 2.19 -18.96 -6.24
N ASP A 137 1.81 -19.80 -7.19
CA ASP A 137 2.38 -21.13 -7.41
C ASP A 137 3.76 -20.99 -8.10
N LYS A 138 4.83 -21.08 -7.33
CA LYS A 138 6.21 -20.97 -7.79
C LYS A 138 6.62 -22.04 -8.80
N THR A 139 5.92 -23.18 -8.84
CA THR A 139 6.21 -24.25 -9.82
C THR A 139 5.91 -23.83 -11.26
N LYS A 140 5.13 -22.77 -11.43
CA LYS A 140 4.83 -22.16 -12.74
C LYS A 140 5.87 -21.15 -13.20
N PHE A 141 6.74 -20.67 -12.30
CA PHE A 141 7.70 -19.62 -12.60
C PHE A 141 8.77 -20.10 -13.59
N GLN A 142 9.03 -19.29 -14.60
CA GLN A 142 10.04 -19.56 -15.61
C GLN A 142 10.97 -18.35 -15.77
N LEU A 143 12.28 -18.62 -15.74
CA LEU A 143 13.25 -17.57 -16.04
C LEU A 143 13.09 -17.11 -17.48
N VAL A 144 12.98 -15.80 -17.68
CA VAL A 144 13.04 -15.16 -18.99
C VAL A 144 14.21 -14.18 -19.02
N LYS A 145 14.92 -14.10 -20.15
CA LYS A 145 16.03 -13.16 -20.28
C LYS A 145 15.52 -11.85 -20.88
N VAL A 146 15.68 -10.79 -20.15
CA VAL A 146 15.19 -9.46 -20.50
C VAL A 146 16.31 -8.45 -20.37
N MET A 147 16.42 -7.54 -21.36
CA MET A 147 17.37 -6.41 -21.32
C MET A 147 18.79 -6.82 -20.84
N ASP A 148 19.20 -6.23 -19.73
CA ASP A 148 20.49 -6.37 -19.05
C ASP A 148 20.46 -7.35 -17.86
N ASP A 149 19.52 -8.32 -17.86
CA ASP A 149 19.49 -9.37 -16.84
C ASP A 149 20.83 -10.14 -16.81
N VAL A 150 21.33 -10.35 -15.59
CA VAL A 150 22.58 -11.08 -15.35
C VAL A 150 22.29 -12.52 -14.91
N SER A 151 23.30 -13.40 -15.04
CA SER A 151 23.19 -14.75 -14.48
C SER A 151 23.23 -14.74 -12.96
N TRP A 152 22.40 -15.60 -12.35
CA TRP A 152 22.41 -15.88 -10.91
C TRP A 152 22.88 -17.32 -10.63
N ASP A 153 23.62 -17.88 -11.58
CA ASP A 153 24.17 -19.25 -11.56
C ASP A 153 25.69 -19.23 -11.37
N TYR A 154 26.14 -18.62 -10.29
CA TYR A 154 27.57 -18.47 -9.98
C TYR A 154 27.90 -19.07 -8.62
N HIS A 155 29.09 -19.66 -8.50
CA HIS A 155 29.68 -20.15 -7.24
C HIS A 155 28.72 -21.03 -6.41
N GLU A 156 28.26 -22.13 -7.00
CA GLU A 156 27.27 -23.06 -6.43
C GLU A 156 25.86 -22.47 -6.19
N GLY A 157 25.62 -21.21 -6.57
CA GLY A 157 24.30 -20.61 -6.63
C GLY A 157 23.59 -20.99 -7.93
N TYR A 158 22.25 -21.06 -7.91
CA TYR A 158 21.43 -21.32 -9.08
C TYR A 158 20.16 -20.47 -9.03
N HIS A 159 19.82 -19.81 -10.15
CA HIS A 159 18.59 -19.00 -10.22
C HIS A 159 17.34 -19.80 -9.84
N SER A 160 17.28 -21.09 -10.18
CA SER A 160 16.14 -21.95 -9.85
C SER A 160 15.89 -22.12 -8.35
N ARG A 161 16.92 -21.84 -7.52
CA ARG A 161 16.81 -21.86 -6.07
C ARG A 161 16.16 -20.61 -5.48
N LEU A 162 15.98 -19.58 -6.29
CA LEU A 162 15.33 -18.34 -5.85
C LEU A 162 13.82 -18.50 -5.63
N TRP A 163 13.21 -19.60 -6.10
CA TRP A 163 11.77 -19.88 -5.95
C TRP A 163 11.44 -21.37 -5.85
N ASP A 164 12.36 -22.19 -5.35
CA ASP A 164 12.13 -23.63 -5.17
C ASP A 164 11.41 -23.99 -3.87
N GLY A 165 11.11 -23.00 -3.01
CA GLY A 165 10.44 -23.17 -1.73
C GLY A 165 11.36 -23.60 -0.59
N GLN A 166 12.67 -23.64 -0.79
CA GLN A 166 13.65 -24.02 0.23
C GLN A 166 14.35 -22.77 0.79
N ILE A 167 14.26 -22.59 2.09
CA ILE A 167 14.83 -21.44 2.80
C ILE A 167 16.02 -21.92 3.64
N GLY A 168 17.16 -21.25 3.46
CA GLY A 168 18.38 -21.55 4.24
C GLY A 168 19.17 -22.76 3.75
N GLY A 169 20.14 -23.20 4.52
CA GLY A 169 21.13 -24.18 4.08
C GLY A 169 21.95 -23.65 2.91
N TRP A 170 22.44 -24.54 2.04
CA TRP A 170 23.20 -24.22 0.82
C TRP A 170 22.25 -23.94 -0.36
N ASN A 171 21.25 -23.11 -0.13
CA ASN A 171 20.22 -22.79 -1.13
C ASN A 171 20.17 -21.29 -1.43
N TRP A 172 20.71 -20.87 -2.58
CA TRP A 172 20.71 -19.47 -3.02
C TRP A 172 20.94 -19.35 -4.54
N GLY A 173 20.51 -18.21 -5.09
CA GLY A 173 21.00 -17.67 -6.35
C GLY A 173 22.11 -16.67 -6.08
N HIS A 174 23.14 -16.63 -6.92
CA HIS A 174 24.34 -15.79 -6.76
C HIS A 174 24.79 -15.25 -8.10
N THR A 175 24.96 -13.92 -8.18
CA THR A 175 25.54 -13.29 -9.39
C THR A 175 27.07 -13.42 -9.40
N GLU A 176 27.67 -13.34 -10.57
CA GLU A 176 29.12 -13.29 -10.70
C GLU A 176 29.73 -12.18 -9.83
N TYR A 177 31.00 -12.35 -9.41
CA TYR A 177 31.75 -11.37 -8.64
C TYR A 177 33.17 -11.19 -9.20
N PRO A 178 33.60 -9.92 -9.39
CA PRO A 178 32.84 -8.69 -9.33
C PRO A 178 32.08 -8.44 -10.64
N ILE A 179 30.83 -7.96 -10.53
CA ILE A 179 30.06 -7.46 -11.66
C ILE A 179 29.34 -6.17 -11.24
N PRO A 180 29.44 -5.06 -12.01
CA PRO A 180 28.82 -3.79 -11.64
C PRO A 180 27.30 -3.90 -11.52
N PHE A 181 26.70 -3.19 -10.56
CA PHE A 181 25.23 -3.03 -10.46
C PHE A 181 24.68 -2.23 -11.66
N PRO A 182 23.40 -2.42 -12.05
CA PRO A 182 22.40 -3.25 -11.38
C PRO A 182 22.49 -4.75 -11.71
N HIS A 183 22.02 -5.60 -10.79
CA HIS A 183 21.87 -7.02 -11.03
C HIS A 183 20.39 -7.38 -11.09
N ALA A 184 19.92 -7.87 -12.22
CA ALA A 184 18.52 -8.18 -12.40
C ALA A 184 18.29 -9.62 -12.87
N PHE A 185 17.11 -10.13 -12.58
CA PHE A 185 16.50 -11.30 -13.21
C PHE A 185 15.02 -11.05 -13.45
N SER A 186 14.48 -11.73 -14.46
CA SER A 186 13.07 -11.64 -14.83
C SER A 186 12.41 -13.00 -14.90
N ILE A 187 11.14 -13.06 -14.50
CA ILE A 187 10.33 -14.28 -14.41
C ILE A 187 9.04 -14.08 -15.20
N ASP A 188 8.66 -15.06 -16.03
CA ASP A 188 7.29 -15.28 -16.45
C ASP A 188 6.56 -16.01 -15.31
N LEU A 189 5.56 -15.37 -14.71
CA LEU A 189 4.75 -15.95 -13.64
C LEU A 189 3.74 -17.00 -14.15
N ASN A 190 3.55 -17.05 -15.49
CA ASN A 190 2.56 -17.88 -16.19
C ASN A 190 1.11 -17.67 -15.72
N VAL A 191 0.85 -16.56 -15.07
CA VAL A 191 -0.48 -16.06 -14.69
C VAL A 191 -0.51 -14.54 -14.81
N ASN A 192 -1.68 -13.98 -15.11
CA ASN A 192 -1.90 -12.55 -14.98
C ASN A 192 -2.29 -12.24 -13.53
N VAL A 193 -1.55 -11.37 -12.86
CA VAL A 193 -1.71 -11.11 -11.44
C VAL A 193 -1.52 -9.63 -11.12
N ARG A 194 -2.28 -9.12 -10.17
CA ARG A 194 -2.00 -7.87 -9.48
C ARG A 194 -1.29 -8.21 -8.18
N LEU A 195 0.00 -7.94 -8.10
CA LEU A 195 0.80 -8.29 -6.94
C LEU A 195 0.49 -7.37 -5.76
N SER A 196 0.38 -7.95 -4.56
CA SER A 196 0.19 -7.26 -3.28
C SER A 196 1.46 -7.17 -2.47
N GLN A 197 2.20 -8.27 -2.40
CA GLN A 197 3.38 -8.42 -1.57
C GLN A 197 4.48 -9.19 -2.28
N PHE A 198 5.71 -8.82 -1.94
CA PHE A 198 6.95 -9.50 -2.27
C PHE A 198 7.68 -9.81 -0.97
N GLN A 199 8.10 -11.06 -0.80
CA GLN A 199 8.98 -11.47 0.30
C GLN A 199 10.23 -12.09 -0.26
N PHE A 200 11.37 -11.79 0.36
CA PHE A 200 12.61 -12.50 0.03
C PHE A 200 13.42 -12.82 1.27
N TRP A 201 14.21 -13.86 1.14
CA TRP A 201 15.20 -14.25 2.15
C TRP A 201 16.60 -14.00 1.62
N GLN A 202 17.38 -13.32 2.42
CA GLN A 202 18.81 -13.26 2.22
C GLN A 202 19.43 -14.63 2.55
N ARG A 203 20.71 -14.82 2.28
CA ARG A 203 21.44 -16.02 2.60
C ARG A 203 21.46 -16.27 4.12
N LEU A 204 21.06 -17.48 4.57
CA LEU A 204 20.83 -17.82 5.98
C LEU A 204 21.78 -18.92 6.54
N ASP A 205 22.79 -19.34 5.79
CA ASP A 205 23.71 -20.43 6.20
C ASP A 205 24.70 -20.02 7.30
N SER A 206 24.91 -18.72 7.53
CA SER A 206 25.68 -18.19 8.66
C SER A 206 25.15 -16.82 9.07
N GLN A 207 25.17 -16.52 10.38
CA GLN A 207 24.78 -15.21 10.89
C GLN A 207 25.69 -14.07 10.38
N ASP A 208 26.96 -14.36 10.14
CA ASP A 208 27.93 -13.37 9.63
C ASP A 208 27.59 -12.92 8.20
N LEU A 209 26.69 -13.62 7.51
CA LEU A 209 26.24 -13.28 6.17
C LEU A 209 24.94 -12.47 6.15
N LEU A 210 24.27 -12.34 7.30
CA LEU A 210 23.05 -11.55 7.40
C LEU A 210 23.37 -10.05 7.26
N TYR A 211 22.62 -9.37 6.40
CA TYR A 211 22.86 -7.95 6.08
C TYR A 211 24.32 -7.66 5.69
N ALA A 212 24.93 -8.61 5.02
CA ALA A 212 26.31 -8.57 4.62
C ALA A 212 26.47 -9.23 3.25
N HIS A 213 27.72 -9.47 2.82
CA HIS A 213 28.05 -10.11 1.57
C HIS A 213 27.26 -9.50 0.40
N GLY A 214 26.62 -10.29 -0.44
CA GLY A 214 25.79 -9.86 -1.57
C GLY A 214 24.30 -9.67 -1.23
N ALA A 215 23.90 -9.63 0.05
CA ALA A 215 22.48 -9.40 0.41
C ALA A 215 22.00 -8.07 -0.18
N PRO A 216 20.91 -8.04 -1.00
CA PRO A 216 20.41 -6.83 -1.60
C PRO A 216 19.99 -5.80 -0.52
N LYS A 217 20.43 -4.55 -0.67
CA LYS A 217 20.06 -3.45 0.21
C LYS A 217 19.06 -2.52 -0.46
N TYR A 218 19.46 -1.93 -1.58
CA TYR A 218 18.57 -1.11 -2.40
C TYR A 218 18.19 -1.90 -3.64
N PHE A 219 16.89 -1.94 -3.94
CA PHE A 219 16.38 -2.68 -5.08
C PHE A 219 15.07 -2.10 -5.60
N LYS A 220 14.76 -2.44 -6.84
CA LYS A 220 13.49 -2.15 -7.49
C LYS A 220 12.83 -3.43 -7.96
N LEU A 221 11.51 -3.40 -7.93
CA LEU A 221 10.68 -4.45 -8.50
C LEU A 221 9.83 -3.84 -9.61
N TYR A 222 9.71 -4.59 -10.70
CA TYR A 222 8.92 -4.16 -11.86
C TYR A 222 7.98 -5.26 -12.29
N GLY A 223 6.88 -4.83 -12.94
CA GLY A 223 5.94 -5.69 -13.61
C GLY A 223 5.75 -5.30 -15.06
N CYS A 224 5.50 -6.28 -15.92
CA CYS A 224 5.13 -6.05 -17.31
C CYS A 224 3.89 -6.86 -17.65
N GLU A 225 2.99 -6.24 -18.41
CA GLU A 225 1.74 -6.86 -18.87
C GLU A 225 2.00 -7.95 -19.92
N GLU A 226 1.10 -8.91 -20.01
CA GLU A 226 1.11 -9.89 -21.10
C GLU A 226 1.00 -9.22 -22.48
N GLY A 227 1.76 -9.73 -23.44
CA GLY A 227 1.74 -9.25 -24.83
C GLY A 227 2.56 -7.99 -25.10
N LYS A 228 3.21 -7.41 -24.09
CA LYS A 228 4.15 -6.30 -24.27
C LYS A 228 5.55 -6.80 -24.65
N ASP A 229 6.30 -5.95 -25.35
CA ASP A 229 7.72 -6.20 -25.63
C ASP A 229 8.54 -6.07 -24.36
N LEU A 230 9.10 -7.18 -23.90
CA LEU A 230 9.91 -7.26 -22.68
C LEU A 230 11.26 -6.55 -22.79
N GLN A 231 11.74 -6.30 -24.02
CA GLN A 231 13.00 -5.59 -24.24
C GLN A 231 12.85 -4.08 -24.21
N ASN A 232 11.60 -3.57 -24.23
CA ASN A 232 11.33 -2.15 -24.10
C ASN A 232 11.15 -1.76 -22.61
N PRO A 233 12.05 -0.95 -22.03
CA PRO A 233 11.99 -0.56 -20.63
C PRO A 233 10.70 0.23 -20.27
N ASP A 234 10.11 0.95 -21.22
CA ASP A 234 8.89 1.73 -21.00
C ASP A 234 7.63 0.86 -20.75
N ASN A 235 7.71 -0.44 -21.04
CA ASN A 235 6.65 -1.40 -20.78
C ASN A 235 6.66 -1.96 -19.35
N TRP A 236 7.67 -1.61 -18.54
CA TRP A 236 7.81 -2.08 -17.17
C TRP A 236 7.37 -1.02 -16.17
N VAL A 237 6.32 -1.33 -15.42
CA VAL A 237 5.83 -0.46 -14.34
C VAL A 237 6.55 -0.75 -13.04
N VAL A 238 6.84 0.29 -12.25
CA VAL A 238 7.48 0.14 -10.95
C VAL A 238 6.46 -0.36 -9.93
N LEU A 239 6.72 -1.52 -9.34
CA LEU A 239 5.94 -2.11 -8.26
C LEU A 239 6.47 -1.69 -6.88
N PHE A 240 7.80 -1.53 -6.77
CA PHE A 240 8.49 -1.14 -5.54
C PHE A 240 9.82 -0.47 -5.87
N ASP A 241 10.20 0.54 -5.10
CA ASP A 241 11.50 1.20 -5.14
C ASP A 241 11.90 1.54 -3.70
N GLY A 242 12.89 0.86 -3.16
CA GLY A 242 13.22 1.05 -1.75
C GLY A 242 14.38 0.19 -1.25
N GLU A 243 14.45 0.06 0.06
CA GLU A 243 15.55 -0.64 0.72
C GLU A 243 15.08 -1.70 1.72
N MET A 244 15.87 -2.76 1.85
CA MET A 244 15.83 -3.67 2.99
C MET A 244 16.49 -2.99 4.21
N LYS A 245 15.78 -2.92 5.32
CA LYS A 245 16.28 -2.31 6.56
C LYS A 245 16.47 -3.36 7.64
N LYS A 246 17.49 -3.15 8.49
CA LYS A 246 17.56 -3.84 9.77
C LYS A 246 16.50 -3.25 10.71
N PRO A 247 15.73 -4.05 11.46
CA PRO A 247 14.83 -3.56 12.50
C PRO A 247 15.52 -2.63 13.50
N SER A 248 16.76 -2.95 13.88
CA SER A 248 17.57 -2.12 14.79
C SER A 248 17.95 -0.75 14.22
N GLY A 249 17.85 -0.55 12.89
CA GLY A 249 18.35 0.63 12.20
C GLY A 249 19.88 0.67 12.06
N GLY A 250 20.59 -0.39 12.47
CA GLY A 250 22.05 -0.47 12.42
C GLY A 250 22.63 -0.44 11.02
N ALA A 251 23.85 0.11 10.88
CA ALA A 251 24.61 0.15 9.63
C ALA A 251 25.25 -1.21 9.29
N PHE A 252 25.88 -1.31 8.11
CA PHE A 252 26.74 -2.44 7.76
C PHE A 252 27.93 -2.52 8.73
N GLY A 253 28.18 -3.71 9.26
CA GLY A 253 29.25 -3.97 10.22
C GLY A 253 28.86 -3.79 11.69
N ASP A 254 27.73 -3.19 12.00
CA ASP A 254 27.20 -3.14 13.37
C ASP A 254 26.77 -4.55 13.83
N ALA A 255 26.91 -4.81 15.12
CA ALA A 255 26.46 -6.07 15.72
C ALA A 255 24.95 -6.26 15.48
N LEU A 256 24.56 -7.47 15.11
CA LEU A 256 23.16 -7.81 14.90
C LEU A 256 22.44 -7.94 16.24
N THR A 257 21.26 -7.35 16.33
CA THR A 257 20.34 -7.61 17.43
C THR A 257 19.58 -8.90 17.21
N GLN A 258 18.95 -9.42 18.26
CA GLN A 258 18.09 -10.60 18.12
C GLN A 258 16.95 -10.36 17.14
N GLU A 259 16.38 -9.16 17.13
CA GLU A 259 15.31 -8.76 16.21
C GLU A 259 15.77 -8.74 14.74
N ASP A 260 17.02 -8.28 14.46
CA ASP A 260 17.60 -8.33 13.11
C ASP A 260 17.71 -9.77 12.61
N ILE A 261 18.14 -10.69 13.47
CA ILE A 261 18.28 -12.12 13.15
C ILE A 261 16.92 -12.76 12.90
N GLU A 262 15.94 -12.50 13.75
CA GLU A 262 14.59 -13.04 13.62
C GLU A 262 13.90 -12.54 12.35
N GLU A 263 14.06 -11.25 12.00
CA GLU A 263 13.53 -10.70 10.75
C GLU A 263 14.18 -11.35 9.53
N ALA A 264 15.51 -11.51 9.53
CA ALA A 264 16.21 -12.18 8.44
C ALA A 264 15.73 -13.64 8.26
N GLN A 265 15.49 -14.36 9.36
CA GLN A 265 14.99 -15.74 9.35
C GLN A 265 13.52 -15.83 8.87
N ARG A 266 12.69 -14.85 9.26
CA ARG A 266 11.30 -14.76 8.82
C ARG A 266 11.19 -14.43 7.35
N GLY A 267 12.17 -13.70 6.80
CA GLY A 267 12.16 -13.12 5.45
C GLY A 267 11.53 -11.72 5.43
N HIS A 268 12.10 -10.88 4.59
CA HIS A 268 11.72 -9.46 4.48
C HIS A 268 10.50 -9.31 3.57
N VAL A 269 9.42 -8.73 4.12
CA VAL A 269 8.15 -8.52 3.41
C VAL A 269 8.01 -7.06 2.98
N PHE A 270 7.64 -6.85 1.71
CA PHE A 270 7.42 -5.54 1.11
C PHE A 270 6.02 -5.48 0.50
N THR A 271 5.26 -4.46 0.88
CA THR A 271 3.99 -4.15 0.23
C THR A 271 4.26 -3.43 -1.08
N LEU A 272 3.62 -3.90 -2.15
CA LEU A 272 3.81 -3.39 -3.49
C LEU A 272 2.79 -2.29 -3.82
N ASN A 273 3.11 -1.49 -4.84
CA ASN A 273 2.16 -0.55 -5.40
C ASN A 273 0.95 -1.31 -5.97
N GLN A 274 -0.25 -0.97 -5.49
CA GLN A 274 -1.50 -1.60 -5.90
C GLN A 274 -2.21 -0.83 -7.03
N ASP A 275 -1.78 0.40 -7.32
CA ASP A 275 -2.30 1.23 -8.42
C ASP A 275 -1.60 0.90 -9.75
N VAL A 276 -1.47 -0.41 -10.06
CA VAL A 276 -0.80 -0.93 -11.24
C VAL A 276 -1.72 -1.92 -11.98
N PRO A 277 -1.53 -2.15 -13.29
CA PRO A 277 -2.29 -3.14 -14.04
C PRO A 277 -1.98 -4.57 -13.59
N PHE A 278 -2.76 -5.54 -14.08
CA PHE A 278 -2.36 -6.94 -14.01
C PHE A 278 -1.09 -7.13 -14.83
N ILE A 279 -0.12 -7.86 -14.25
CA ILE A 279 1.15 -8.19 -14.88
C ILE A 279 1.27 -9.69 -15.07
N ARG A 280 2.07 -10.11 -16.04
CA ARG A 280 2.49 -11.50 -16.23
C ARG A 280 3.96 -11.70 -15.93
N TYR A 281 4.78 -10.68 -16.19
CA TYR A 281 6.23 -10.75 -16.03
C TYR A 281 6.66 -9.92 -14.84
N PHE A 282 7.47 -10.51 -13.99
CA PHE A 282 8.05 -9.87 -12.80
C PHE A 282 9.55 -9.73 -12.98
N ARG A 283 10.13 -8.60 -12.55
CA ARG A 283 11.56 -8.34 -12.59
C ARG A 283 12.03 -7.81 -11.25
N PHE A 284 13.05 -8.46 -10.70
CA PHE A 284 13.84 -7.98 -9.56
C PHE A 284 15.09 -7.30 -10.06
N GLN A 285 15.46 -6.14 -9.50
CA GLN A 285 16.69 -5.42 -9.83
C GLN A 285 17.37 -4.94 -8.55
N SER A 286 18.49 -5.56 -8.18
CA SER A 286 19.37 -5.09 -7.10
C SER A 286 20.21 -3.92 -7.58
N LEU A 287 20.24 -2.85 -6.79
CA LEU A 287 20.98 -1.62 -7.07
C LEU A 287 22.22 -1.49 -6.18
N MET A 288 22.23 -2.17 -5.03
CA MET A 288 23.32 -2.14 -4.06
C MET A 288 23.18 -3.30 -3.09
N SER A 289 24.28 -3.91 -2.69
CA SER A 289 24.34 -4.86 -1.58
C SER A 289 24.60 -4.17 -0.25
N TRP A 290 24.33 -4.86 0.86
CA TRP A 290 24.61 -4.36 2.22
C TRP A 290 26.08 -4.07 2.47
N SER A 291 26.96 -4.94 1.98
CA SER A 291 28.42 -4.79 2.13
C SER A 291 29.05 -3.82 1.11
N GLY A 292 28.30 -3.37 0.10
CA GLY A 292 28.83 -2.63 -1.04
C GLY A 292 29.63 -3.51 -2.04
N MET A 293 29.67 -4.84 -1.84
CA MET A 293 30.28 -5.75 -2.80
C MET A 293 29.46 -5.80 -4.09
N GLU A 294 30.15 -5.80 -5.23
CA GLU A 294 29.54 -5.89 -6.57
C GLU A 294 29.08 -7.33 -6.88
N THR A 295 28.16 -7.82 -6.09
CA THR A 295 27.47 -9.11 -6.25
C THR A 295 26.13 -9.07 -5.53
N SER A 296 25.19 -9.93 -5.93
CA SER A 296 23.90 -10.13 -5.26
C SER A 296 23.69 -11.60 -4.94
N VAL A 297 23.20 -11.88 -3.73
CA VAL A 297 22.91 -13.23 -3.24
C VAL A 297 21.59 -13.25 -2.51
N MET A 298 20.68 -14.14 -2.88
CA MET A 298 19.39 -14.36 -2.21
C MET A 298 19.10 -15.85 -2.09
N SER A 299 18.38 -16.23 -1.07
CA SER A 299 17.99 -17.62 -0.85
C SER A 299 16.64 -17.96 -1.52
N GLU A 300 15.63 -17.11 -1.34
CA GLU A 300 14.27 -17.43 -1.78
C GLU A 300 13.45 -16.16 -1.99
N ILE A 301 12.49 -16.21 -2.90
CA ILE A 301 11.44 -15.19 -3.08
C ILE A 301 10.05 -15.81 -2.98
N THR A 302 9.09 -15.01 -2.57
CA THR A 302 7.68 -15.37 -2.56
C THR A 302 6.83 -14.16 -2.98
N LEU A 303 5.78 -14.42 -3.75
CA LEU A 303 4.88 -13.41 -4.29
C LEU A 303 3.43 -13.74 -3.92
N TRP A 304 2.66 -12.71 -3.58
CA TRP A 304 1.21 -12.77 -3.36
C TRP A 304 0.51 -11.76 -4.24
N GLY A 305 -0.71 -12.07 -4.60
CA GLY A 305 -1.54 -11.18 -5.39
C GLY A 305 -2.92 -11.72 -5.72
N ASP A 306 -3.66 -10.89 -6.45
CA ASP A 306 -4.96 -11.22 -7.03
C ASP A 306 -4.75 -11.80 -8.43
N ILE A 307 -5.00 -13.09 -8.59
CA ILE A 307 -4.81 -13.81 -9.87
C ILE A 307 -6.05 -13.62 -10.71
N GLN A 308 -5.88 -13.08 -11.92
CA GLN A 308 -6.98 -12.82 -12.83
C GLN A 308 -7.71 -14.13 -13.21
N GLY A 309 -9.01 -14.19 -12.89
CA GLY A 309 -9.87 -15.33 -13.21
C GLY A 309 -9.87 -16.46 -12.18
N GLU A 310 -9.23 -16.31 -11.03
CA GLU A 310 -9.47 -17.16 -9.85
C GLU A 310 -10.68 -16.63 -9.06
N GLU A 311 -11.71 -17.48 -8.92
CA GLU A 311 -12.88 -17.23 -8.06
C GLU A 311 -12.63 -17.58 -6.59
#